data_f522fc39d3c08072da5a8f42eee3262e
#
_entry.id   f522fc39d3c08072da5a8f42eee3262e
#
_cell.length_a   1.000
_cell.length_b   1.000
_cell.length_c   1.000
_cell.angle_alpha   90.00
_cell.angle_beta   90.00
_cell.angle_gamma   90.00
#
_symmetry.space_group_name_H-M   'P 1'
#
loop_
_entity.id
_entity.type
_entity.pdbx_description
1 polymer ?
#
loop_
_entity_poly.entity_id
_entity_poly.type
_entity_poly.pdbx_seq_one_letter_code
_entity_poly.pdbx_strand_id
1 'polypeptide(L)'
;DGYTFMLGTQSLYIQDMLGNTSMDFKTEFECEDVLVHSINAIVASKISLEKFGVSNWAELQAYIKDHPFEVSVAMLTATGVDGASLAQATEGLDLLEIPYSSGSDANSALVGGHCDLYVCGWDDIAGLVESGDIVPILALCENRMSIAPDLQCSVENGIDSVMGPWRGIFAKKGTPQGAIDALVAAIE
;
A
#
# COMPACT_ATOMS: atom_id res chain seq x y z
N ASP A 1 26.68 18.48 6.24
CA ASP A 1 27.38 18.47 7.53
C ASP A 1 27.54 17.05 8.12
N GLY A 2 26.82 16.07 7.60
CA GLY A 2 26.89 14.68 8.04
C GLY A 2 26.10 14.34 9.32
N TYR A 3 25.26 15.27 9.79
CA TYR A 3 24.45 15.09 10.99
C TYR A 3 22.94 15.16 10.70
N THR A 4 22.55 15.29 9.43
CA THR A 4 21.16 15.38 9.01
C THR A 4 20.85 14.31 7.99
N PHE A 5 19.94 13.42 8.34
CA PHE A 5 19.41 12.37 7.48
C PHE A 5 17.90 12.52 7.36
N MET A 6 17.33 12.00 6.31
CA MET A 6 15.91 12.07 6.06
C MET A 6 15.31 10.67 6.02
N LEU A 7 14.26 10.44 6.79
CA LEU A 7 13.40 9.28 6.58
C LEU A 7 12.44 9.59 5.43
N GLY A 8 12.45 8.78 4.41
CA GLY A 8 11.64 8.99 3.21
C GLY A 8 11.06 7.71 2.65
N THR A 9 10.23 7.88 1.62
CA THR A 9 9.56 6.79 0.91
C THR A 9 9.74 6.97 -0.58
N GLN A 10 9.36 5.96 -1.39
CA GLN A 10 9.35 6.06 -2.85
C GLN A 10 8.51 7.23 -3.38
N SER A 11 7.57 7.74 -2.60
CA SER A 11 6.76 8.90 -2.99
C SER A 11 7.60 10.13 -3.29
N LEU A 12 8.78 10.27 -2.68
CA LEU A 12 9.70 11.36 -2.96
C LEU A 12 10.16 11.35 -4.42
N TYR A 13 10.53 10.17 -4.93
CA TYR A 13 10.91 9.99 -6.34
C TYR A 13 9.72 10.18 -7.29
N ILE A 14 8.54 9.70 -6.89
CA ILE A 14 7.33 9.86 -7.70
C ILE A 14 6.97 11.35 -7.83
N GLN A 15 7.00 12.11 -6.72
CA GLN A 15 6.72 13.56 -6.76
C GLN A 15 7.73 14.33 -7.59
N ASP A 16 9.01 13.94 -7.54
CA ASP A 16 10.06 14.51 -8.39
C ASP A 16 9.80 14.23 -9.88
N MET A 17 9.50 12.97 -10.23
CA MET A 17 9.17 12.56 -11.60
C MET A 17 7.92 13.26 -12.16
N LEU A 18 6.95 13.57 -11.31
CA LEU A 18 5.73 14.31 -11.68
C LEU A 18 5.94 15.83 -11.74
N GLY A 19 7.11 16.32 -11.36
CA GLY A 19 7.41 17.76 -11.32
C GLY A 19 6.69 18.51 -10.18
N ASN A 20 6.23 17.81 -9.16
CA ASN A 20 5.52 18.38 -8.01
C ASN A 20 6.45 18.90 -6.91
N THR A 21 7.76 18.76 -7.08
CA THR A 21 8.78 19.27 -6.17
C THR A 21 9.85 20.02 -6.94
N SER A 22 10.51 20.97 -6.30
CA SER A 22 11.68 21.65 -6.85
C SER A 22 13.00 20.94 -6.53
N MET A 23 12.95 19.84 -5.78
CA MET A 23 14.11 19.03 -5.42
C MET A 23 14.32 17.94 -6.46
N ASP A 24 15.52 17.78 -6.96
CA ASP A 24 15.92 16.64 -7.79
C ASP A 24 16.43 15.51 -6.87
N PHE A 25 15.50 14.66 -6.43
CA PHE A 25 15.83 13.57 -5.53
C PHE A 25 16.87 12.60 -6.10
N LYS A 26 16.86 12.37 -7.42
CA LYS A 26 17.83 11.49 -8.09
C LYS A 26 19.27 11.99 -8.02
N THR A 27 19.44 13.30 -8.11
CA THR A 27 20.78 13.90 -8.17
C THR A 27 21.26 14.44 -6.84
N GLU A 28 20.34 14.81 -5.93
CA GLU A 28 20.69 15.44 -4.66
C GLU A 28 20.78 14.47 -3.48
N PHE A 29 20.09 13.33 -3.54
CA PHE A 29 20.00 12.38 -2.44
C PHE A 29 20.38 10.96 -2.85
N GLU A 30 20.80 10.17 -1.88
CA GLU A 30 21.04 8.73 -1.99
C GLU A 30 20.26 8.03 -0.87
N CYS A 31 19.64 6.87 -1.20
CA CYS A 31 19.02 6.02 -0.21
C CYS A 31 20.11 5.11 0.34
N GLU A 32 20.42 5.27 1.62
CA GLU A 32 21.51 4.55 2.28
C GLU A 32 21.08 3.18 2.79
N ASP A 33 19.83 3.10 3.25
CA ASP A 33 19.26 1.84 3.70
C ASP A 33 17.73 1.85 3.58
N VAL A 34 17.14 0.67 3.32
CA VAL A 34 15.69 0.46 3.30
C VAL A 34 15.28 -0.26 4.57
N LEU A 35 14.71 0.48 5.50
CA LEU A 35 14.34 0.00 6.84
C LEU A 35 13.14 -0.92 6.87
N VAL A 36 12.16 -0.64 6.02
CA VAL A 36 10.87 -1.34 5.99
C VAL A 36 10.40 -1.44 4.55
N HIS A 37 9.99 -2.62 4.16
CA HIS A 37 9.21 -2.88 2.95
C HIS A 37 7.88 -3.50 3.38
N SER A 38 6.80 -2.74 3.24
CA SER A 38 5.44 -3.21 3.55
C SER A 38 4.83 -3.90 2.33
N ILE A 39 3.97 -4.85 2.59
CA ILE A 39 3.17 -5.52 1.55
C ILE A 39 1.82 -4.83 1.50
N ASN A 40 1.39 -4.40 0.31
CA ASN A 40 0.03 -3.93 0.14
C ASN A 40 -0.97 -5.09 0.21
N ALA A 41 -2.12 -4.82 0.76
CA ALA A 41 -3.24 -5.75 0.75
C ALA A 41 -4.53 -5.05 0.32
N ILE A 42 -5.38 -5.79 -0.37
CA ILE A 42 -6.78 -5.42 -0.56
C ILE A 42 -7.53 -5.93 0.65
N VAL A 43 -8.16 -5.02 1.36
CA VAL A 43 -8.99 -5.33 2.53
C VAL A 43 -10.43 -4.89 2.27
N ALA A 44 -11.36 -5.58 2.88
CA ALA A 44 -12.78 -5.34 2.69
C ALA A 44 -13.49 -5.05 4.01
N SER A 45 -14.53 -4.26 3.94
CA SER A 45 -15.51 -4.12 5.01
C SER A 45 -16.21 -5.47 5.24
N LYS A 46 -16.25 -5.93 6.47
CA LYS A 46 -17.01 -7.13 6.84
C LYS A 46 -18.50 -6.99 6.49
N ILE A 47 -19.05 -5.80 6.71
CA ILE A 47 -20.43 -5.48 6.39
C ILE A 47 -20.71 -5.64 4.89
N SER A 48 -19.78 -5.16 4.06
CA SER A 48 -19.90 -5.24 2.60
C SER A 48 -19.78 -6.66 2.08
N LEU A 49 -18.84 -7.46 2.62
CA LEU A 49 -18.72 -8.88 2.25
C LEU A 49 -19.99 -9.66 2.56
N GLU A 50 -20.59 -9.44 3.74
CA GLU A 50 -21.87 -10.06 4.12
C GLU A 50 -23.00 -9.61 3.18
N LYS A 51 -23.06 -8.31 2.84
CA LYS A 51 -24.06 -7.75 1.90
C LYS A 51 -23.94 -8.34 0.50
N PHE A 52 -22.72 -8.55 0.00
CA PHE A 52 -22.47 -9.09 -1.33
C PHE A 52 -22.54 -10.62 -1.36
N GLY A 53 -22.49 -11.30 -0.21
CA GLY A 53 -22.47 -12.74 -0.10
C GLY A 53 -21.17 -13.37 -0.61
N VAL A 54 -20.04 -12.67 -0.47
CA VAL A 54 -18.72 -13.11 -0.94
C VAL A 54 -17.74 -13.22 0.23
N SER A 55 -16.75 -14.10 0.08
CA SER A 55 -15.81 -14.43 1.17
C SER A 55 -14.35 -14.46 0.76
N ASN A 56 -14.05 -14.38 -0.54
CA ASN A 56 -12.70 -14.47 -1.07
C ASN A 56 -12.56 -13.63 -2.35
N TRP A 57 -11.31 -13.49 -2.81
CA TRP A 57 -10.99 -12.66 -3.97
C TRP A 57 -11.71 -13.11 -5.25
N ALA A 58 -11.77 -14.40 -5.53
CA ALA A 58 -12.40 -14.91 -6.75
C ALA A 58 -13.90 -14.61 -6.81
N GLU A 59 -14.60 -14.79 -5.68
CA GLU A 59 -16.03 -14.45 -5.56
C GLU A 59 -16.25 -12.94 -5.69
N LEU A 60 -15.39 -12.13 -5.05
CA LEU A 60 -15.45 -10.68 -5.15
C LEU A 60 -15.23 -10.19 -6.59
N GLN A 61 -14.23 -10.73 -7.29
CA GLN A 61 -14.01 -10.42 -8.70
C GLN A 61 -15.22 -10.74 -9.59
N ALA A 62 -15.84 -11.89 -9.36
CA ALA A 62 -17.05 -12.29 -10.09
C ALA A 62 -18.19 -11.31 -9.80
N TYR A 63 -18.39 -10.96 -8.52
CA TYR A 63 -19.41 -9.99 -8.13
C TYR A 63 -19.19 -8.62 -8.80
N ILE A 64 -17.96 -8.09 -8.77
CA ILE A 64 -17.66 -6.78 -9.39
C ILE A 64 -17.93 -6.79 -10.90
N LYS A 65 -17.60 -7.89 -11.61
CA LYS A 65 -17.86 -8.03 -13.04
C LYS A 65 -19.36 -8.02 -13.38
N ASP A 66 -20.18 -8.64 -12.53
CA ASP A 66 -21.62 -8.69 -12.72
C ASP A 66 -22.32 -7.40 -12.24
N HIS A 67 -21.64 -6.58 -11.41
CA HIS A 67 -22.18 -5.38 -10.79
C HIS A 67 -21.21 -4.19 -10.94
N PRO A 68 -20.99 -3.67 -12.16
CA PRO A 68 -20.04 -2.60 -12.42
C PRO A 68 -20.40 -1.33 -11.63
N PHE A 69 -19.38 -0.73 -10.98
CA PHE A 69 -19.50 0.48 -10.13
C PHE A 69 -20.37 0.34 -8.88
N GLU A 70 -20.79 -0.86 -8.50
CA GLU A 70 -21.53 -1.07 -7.24
C GLU A 70 -20.59 -1.29 -6.03
N VAL A 71 -19.37 -1.75 -6.26
CA VAL A 71 -18.37 -1.92 -5.20
C VAL A 71 -17.47 -0.70 -5.13
N SER A 72 -17.45 -0.06 -3.98
CA SER A 72 -16.65 1.13 -3.73
C SER A 72 -15.26 0.78 -3.18
N VAL A 73 -14.25 1.56 -3.56
CA VAL A 73 -12.89 1.44 -3.04
C VAL A 73 -12.38 2.79 -2.54
N ALA A 74 -11.84 2.80 -1.33
CA ALA A 74 -11.21 3.98 -0.77
C ALA A 74 -9.87 4.25 -1.47
N MET A 75 -9.65 5.51 -1.87
CA MET A 75 -8.43 5.99 -2.53
C MET A 75 -7.85 7.17 -1.78
N LEU A 76 -6.56 7.11 -1.43
CA LEU A 76 -5.84 8.28 -0.90
C LEU A 76 -5.23 9.11 -2.04
N THR A 77 -4.61 8.43 -3.00
CA THR A 77 -4.05 9.05 -4.21
C THR A 77 -3.92 8.00 -5.32
N ALA A 78 -4.39 8.36 -6.50
CA ALA A 78 -4.26 7.50 -7.68
C ALA A 78 -2.82 7.43 -8.20
N THR A 79 -1.98 8.40 -7.86
CA THR A 79 -0.58 8.50 -8.32
C THR A 79 0.44 7.89 -7.36
N GLY A 80 -0.02 7.31 -6.24
CA GLY A 80 0.81 6.62 -5.27
C GLY A 80 0.98 5.14 -5.58
N VAL A 81 1.80 4.46 -4.77
CA VAL A 81 2.01 3.01 -4.89
C VAL A 81 0.71 2.24 -4.66
N ASP A 82 -0.13 2.69 -3.73
CA ASP A 82 -1.41 2.04 -3.43
C ASP A 82 -2.37 2.14 -4.63
N GLY A 83 -2.46 3.32 -5.25
CA GLY A 83 -3.26 3.50 -6.47
C GLY A 83 -2.76 2.66 -7.64
N ALA A 84 -1.44 2.60 -7.84
CA ALA A 84 -0.85 1.79 -8.89
C ALA A 84 -1.05 0.28 -8.64
N SER A 85 -0.88 -0.19 -7.40
CA SER A 85 -1.09 -1.59 -7.04
C SER A 85 -2.57 -1.98 -7.14
N LEU A 86 -3.49 -1.09 -6.76
CA LEU A 86 -4.92 -1.29 -6.97
C LEU A 86 -5.24 -1.44 -8.47
N ALA A 87 -4.80 -0.49 -9.29
CA ALA A 87 -5.06 -0.50 -10.73
C ALA A 87 -4.58 -1.79 -11.41
N GLN A 88 -3.41 -2.31 -11.01
CA GLN A 88 -2.92 -3.60 -11.49
C GLN A 88 -3.77 -4.76 -10.97
N ALA A 89 -4.11 -4.76 -9.68
CA ALA A 89 -4.86 -5.87 -9.07
C ALA A 89 -6.30 -5.96 -9.58
N THR A 90 -6.86 -4.84 -10.01
CA THR A 90 -8.27 -4.73 -10.44
C THR A 90 -8.41 -4.43 -11.92
N GLU A 91 -7.40 -4.75 -12.73
CA GLU A 91 -7.46 -4.56 -14.18
C GLU A 91 -8.69 -5.26 -14.78
N GLY A 92 -9.51 -4.48 -15.51
CA GLY A 92 -10.76 -4.96 -16.10
C GLY A 92 -11.92 -5.13 -15.10
N LEU A 93 -11.82 -4.55 -13.92
CA LEU A 93 -12.90 -4.45 -12.93
C LEU A 93 -13.34 -3.00 -12.78
N ASP A 94 -14.64 -2.76 -12.83
CA ASP A 94 -15.23 -1.43 -12.70
C ASP A 94 -15.59 -1.15 -11.23
N LEU A 95 -14.71 -0.41 -10.53
CA LEU A 95 -14.91 0.00 -9.13
C LEU A 95 -15.32 1.47 -9.04
N LEU A 96 -16.07 1.80 -7.98
CA LEU A 96 -16.39 3.18 -7.62
C LEU A 96 -15.32 3.74 -6.68
N GLU A 97 -14.41 4.55 -7.22
CA GLU A 97 -13.34 5.17 -6.41
C GLU A 97 -13.90 6.31 -5.54
N ILE A 98 -13.62 6.24 -4.23
CA ILE A 98 -14.01 7.27 -3.26
C ILE A 98 -12.75 7.89 -2.66
N PRO A 99 -12.47 9.18 -2.89
CA PRO A 99 -11.28 9.84 -2.35
C PRO A 99 -11.41 10.10 -0.84
N TYR A 100 -10.34 9.79 -0.10
CA TYR A 100 -10.19 10.09 1.32
C TYR A 100 -8.93 10.93 1.56
N SER A 101 -8.95 11.76 2.61
CA SER A 101 -7.84 12.65 2.94
C SER A 101 -6.71 11.96 3.70
N SER A 102 -7.00 10.86 4.38
CA SER A 102 -6.03 10.12 5.19
C SER A 102 -6.38 8.63 5.28
N GLY A 103 -5.38 7.79 5.58
CA GLY A 103 -5.57 6.36 5.85
C GLY A 103 -6.49 6.12 7.05
N SER A 104 -6.44 6.98 8.06
CA SER A 104 -7.32 6.90 9.23
C SER A 104 -8.79 7.11 8.86
N ASP A 105 -9.09 8.06 7.95
CA ASP A 105 -10.46 8.30 7.46
C ASP A 105 -10.93 7.11 6.62
N ALA A 106 -10.08 6.59 5.74
CA ALA A 106 -10.37 5.41 4.92
C ALA A 106 -10.64 4.17 5.79
N ASN A 107 -9.80 3.91 6.80
CA ASN A 107 -10.00 2.83 7.76
C ASN A 107 -11.31 2.95 8.53
N SER A 108 -11.63 4.16 9.01
CA SER A 108 -12.89 4.42 9.72
C SER A 108 -14.11 4.18 8.82
N ALA A 109 -14.02 4.61 7.56
CA ALA A 109 -15.08 4.39 6.57
C ALA A 109 -15.24 2.89 6.24
N LEU A 110 -14.14 2.16 6.11
CA LEU A 110 -14.15 0.73 5.85
C LEU A 110 -14.81 -0.06 6.99
N VAL A 111 -14.40 0.20 8.24
CA VAL A 111 -14.98 -0.41 9.44
C VAL A 111 -16.46 -0.10 9.55
N GLY A 112 -16.87 1.13 9.23
CA GLY A 112 -18.27 1.56 9.25
C GLY A 112 -19.11 1.09 8.07
N GLY A 113 -18.53 0.41 7.06
CA GLY A 113 -19.22 -0.01 5.84
C GLY A 113 -19.63 1.17 4.93
N HIS A 114 -18.94 2.30 5.04
CA HIS A 114 -19.13 3.48 4.18
C HIS A 114 -18.28 3.43 2.91
N CYS A 115 -17.31 2.54 2.84
CA CYS A 115 -16.70 2.05 1.62
C CYS A 115 -16.50 0.54 1.75
N ASP A 116 -16.40 -0.15 0.63
CA ASP A 116 -16.40 -1.62 0.59
C ASP A 116 -14.99 -2.19 0.63
N LEU A 117 -14.05 -1.55 -0.06
CA LEU A 117 -12.66 -1.97 -0.19
C LEU A 117 -11.69 -0.84 0.13
N TYR A 118 -10.48 -1.22 0.50
CA TYR A 118 -9.34 -0.32 0.62
C TYR A 118 -8.04 -1.05 0.25
N VAL A 119 -7.09 -0.34 -0.34
CA VAL A 119 -5.73 -0.84 -0.60
C VAL A 119 -4.72 -0.02 0.20
N CYS A 120 -3.95 -0.69 1.04
CA CYS A 120 -2.96 -0.07 1.91
C CYS A 120 -1.88 -1.05 2.35
N GLY A 121 -0.83 -0.55 2.97
CA GLY A 121 0.20 -1.38 3.60
C GLY A 121 -0.36 -2.21 4.75
N TRP A 122 0.10 -3.45 4.87
CA TRP A 122 -0.32 -4.36 5.94
C TRP A 122 -0.09 -3.78 7.35
N ASP A 123 1.00 -3.05 7.54
CA ASP A 123 1.34 -2.39 8.80
C ASP A 123 0.29 -1.36 9.25
N ASP A 124 -0.42 -0.73 8.31
CA ASP A 124 -1.45 0.26 8.61
C ASP A 124 -2.78 -0.37 9.09
N ILE A 125 -2.97 -1.68 8.86
CA ILE A 125 -4.26 -2.38 9.10
C ILE A 125 -4.16 -3.60 10.00
N ALA A 126 -2.97 -4.06 10.38
CA ALA A 126 -2.77 -5.30 11.13
C ALA A 126 -3.65 -5.37 12.38
N GLY A 127 -3.76 -4.30 13.16
CA GLY A 127 -4.60 -4.24 14.35
C GLY A 127 -6.10 -4.37 14.06
N LEU A 128 -6.59 -3.82 12.94
CA LEU A 128 -7.99 -3.93 12.52
C LEU A 128 -8.32 -5.33 11.99
N VAL A 129 -7.35 -6.00 11.39
CA VAL A 129 -7.48 -7.40 10.97
C VAL A 129 -7.52 -8.33 12.20
N GLU A 130 -6.63 -8.11 13.17
CA GLU A 130 -6.60 -8.88 14.42
C GLU A 130 -7.87 -8.72 15.25
N SER A 131 -8.47 -7.51 15.29
CA SER A 131 -9.75 -7.28 15.97
C SER A 131 -10.95 -7.87 15.21
N GLY A 132 -10.77 -8.20 13.92
CA GLY A 132 -11.84 -8.71 13.04
C GLY A 132 -12.81 -7.62 12.55
N ASP A 133 -12.40 -6.35 12.62
CA ASP A 133 -13.21 -5.22 12.14
C ASP A 133 -13.19 -5.13 10.61
N ILE A 134 -12.11 -5.57 9.99
CA ILE A 134 -11.95 -5.66 8.53
C ILE A 134 -11.44 -7.05 8.13
N VAL A 135 -11.65 -7.40 6.87
CA VAL A 135 -11.26 -8.72 6.33
C VAL A 135 -10.25 -8.53 5.20
N PRO A 136 -9.01 -9.06 5.33
CA PRO A 136 -8.07 -9.07 4.23
C PRO A 136 -8.53 -10.08 3.15
N ILE A 137 -8.54 -9.65 1.89
CA ILE A 137 -9.05 -10.44 0.76
C ILE A 137 -7.92 -10.92 -0.14
N LEU A 138 -6.88 -10.09 -0.34
CA LEU A 138 -5.75 -10.41 -1.20
C LEU A 138 -4.50 -9.67 -0.73
N ALA A 139 -3.38 -10.37 -0.58
CA ALA A 139 -2.07 -9.75 -0.37
C ALA A 139 -1.39 -9.52 -1.73
N LEU A 140 -0.84 -8.32 -1.95
CA LEU A 140 -0.17 -7.96 -3.20
C LEU A 140 1.32 -8.30 -3.10
N CYS A 141 1.65 -9.58 -3.22
CA CYS A 141 2.99 -10.13 -3.05
C CYS A 141 3.20 -11.42 -3.86
N GLU A 142 4.46 -11.83 -4.00
CA GLU A 142 4.82 -13.05 -4.71
C GLU A 142 4.46 -14.32 -3.95
N ASN A 143 4.70 -14.32 -2.65
CA ASN A 143 4.49 -15.46 -1.77
C ASN A 143 3.62 -15.05 -0.59
N ARG A 144 2.83 -15.99 -0.06
CA ARG A 144 1.99 -15.75 1.10
C ARG A 144 2.80 -15.24 2.28
N MET A 145 2.22 -14.28 2.99
CA MET A 145 2.84 -13.71 4.18
C MET A 145 2.88 -14.72 5.32
N SER A 146 4.02 -14.84 6.01
CA SER A 146 4.16 -15.73 7.18
C SER A 146 3.21 -15.37 8.33
N ILE A 147 2.84 -14.08 8.43
CA ILE A 147 1.91 -13.57 9.45
C ILE A 147 0.43 -13.78 9.08
N ALA A 148 0.13 -14.10 7.80
CA ALA A 148 -1.21 -14.39 7.32
C ALA A 148 -1.14 -15.53 6.26
N PRO A 149 -0.80 -16.75 6.64
CA PRO A 149 -0.53 -17.86 5.71
C PRO A 149 -1.76 -18.34 4.93
N ASP A 150 -2.95 -18.07 5.45
CA ASP A 150 -4.22 -18.43 4.81
C ASP A 150 -4.68 -17.40 3.77
N LEU A 151 -4.13 -16.18 3.81
CA LEU A 151 -4.44 -15.13 2.84
C LEU A 151 -3.73 -15.42 1.51
N GLN A 152 -4.51 -15.45 0.43
CA GLN A 152 -3.97 -15.63 -0.92
C GLN A 152 -3.12 -14.44 -1.33
N CYS A 153 -2.06 -14.69 -2.10
CA CYS A 153 -1.26 -13.65 -2.72
C CYS A 153 -1.70 -13.38 -4.17
N SER A 154 -1.33 -12.20 -4.68
CA SER A 154 -1.70 -11.75 -6.03
C SER A 154 -1.20 -12.71 -7.11
N VAL A 155 0.03 -13.18 -7.01
CA VAL A 155 0.64 -14.07 -8.01
C VAL A 155 -0.09 -15.42 -8.11
N GLU A 156 -0.61 -15.97 -7.01
CA GLU A 156 -1.45 -17.19 -7.01
C GLU A 156 -2.74 -17.01 -7.82
N ASN A 157 -3.20 -15.78 -7.96
CA ASN A 157 -4.40 -15.41 -8.72
C ASN A 157 -4.08 -14.89 -10.14
N GLY A 158 -2.83 -15.02 -10.59
CA GLY A 158 -2.39 -14.56 -11.91
C GLY A 158 -2.27 -13.03 -12.04
N ILE A 159 -2.22 -12.33 -10.93
CA ILE A 159 -2.11 -10.86 -10.85
C ILE A 159 -0.65 -10.50 -10.60
N ASP A 160 -0.03 -9.79 -11.54
CA ASP A 160 1.35 -9.30 -11.42
C ASP A 160 1.39 -7.95 -10.68
N SER A 161 0.91 -7.93 -9.45
CA SER A 161 0.96 -6.77 -8.55
C SER A 161 1.64 -7.16 -7.25
N VAL A 162 2.91 -6.80 -7.13
CA VAL A 162 3.77 -7.10 -5.97
C VAL A 162 4.36 -5.82 -5.38
N MET A 163 3.70 -4.70 -5.57
CA MET A 163 4.13 -3.40 -5.07
C MET A 163 3.64 -3.17 -3.64
N GLY A 164 4.51 -2.54 -2.85
CA GLY A 164 4.17 -2.07 -1.52
C GLY A 164 5.00 -0.84 -1.13
N PRO A 165 4.55 -0.09 -0.14
CA PRO A 165 5.30 1.06 0.34
C PRO A 165 6.58 0.60 1.04
N TRP A 166 7.66 1.35 0.84
CA TRP A 166 8.90 1.15 1.58
C TRP A 166 9.35 2.46 2.23
N ARG A 167 10.12 2.34 3.28
CA ARG A 167 10.69 3.47 4.00
C ARG A 167 12.19 3.25 4.11
N GLY A 168 12.96 4.28 3.78
CA GLY A 168 14.42 4.23 3.82
C GLY A 168 15.00 5.52 4.39
N ILE A 169 16.27 5.45 4.71
CA ILE A 169 17.06 6.60 5.15
C ILE A 169 17.83 7.15 3.96
N PHE A 170 17.74 8.46 3.82
CA PHE A 170 18.39 9.21 2.76
C PHE A 170 19.43 10.16 3.33
N ALA A 171 20.58 10.19 2.69
CA ALA A 171 21.59 11.21 2.88
C ALA A 171 21.64 12.15 1.69
N LYS A 172 21.98 13.42 1.93
CA LYS A 172 22.30 14.33 0.83
C LYS A 172 23.63 13.90 0.20
N LYS A 173 23.74 13.90 -1.12
CA LYS A 173 25.00 13.60 -1.82
C LYS A 173 26.15 14.44 -1.31
N GLY A 174 27.28 13.80 -1.08
CA GLY A 174 28.46 14.43 -0.47
C GLY A 174 28.47 14.43 1.05
N THR A 175 27.51 13.74 1.69
CA THR A 175 27.60 13.42 3.13
C THR A 175 28.85 12.54 3.38
N PRO A 176 29.66 12.84 4.42
CA PRO A 176 30.86 12.03 4.71
C PRO A 176 30.52 10.57 4.95
N GLN A 177 31.23 9.65 4.29
CA GLN A 177 30.98 8.21 4.36
C GLN A 177 30.98 7.69 5.81
N GLY A 178 31.89 8.15 6.64
CA GLY A 178 31.94 7.75 8.04
C GLY A 178 30.70 8.12 8.88
N ALA A 179 29.94 9.15 8.45
CA ALA A 179 28.65 9.48 9.10
C ALA A 179 27.56 8.53 8.63
N ILE A 180 27.56 8.16 7.35
CA ILE A 180 26.66 7.16 6.76
C ILE A 180 26.89 5.80 7.44
N ASP A 181 28.15 5.33 7.45
CA ASP A 181 28.53 4.04 8.06
C ASP A 181 28.12 3.96 9.53
N ALA A 182 28.32 5.03 10.29
CA ALA A 182 27.93 5.07 11.70
C ALA A 182 26.41 5.01 11.90
N LEU A 183 25.63 5.61 10.99
CA LEU A 183 24.17 5.55 11.04
C LEU A 183 23.68 4.16 10.68
N VAL A 184 24.12 3.60 9.57
CA VAL A 184 23.72 2.27 9.09
C VAL A 184 24.05 1.21 10.16
N ALA A 185 25.27 1.23 10.71
CA ALA A 185 25.66 0.32 11.80
C ALA A 185 24.87 0.48 13.11
N ALA A 186 24.20 1.60 13.30
CA ALA A 186 23.35 1.83 14.48
C ALA A 186 21.89 1.36 14.26
N ILE A 187 21.51 1.10 13.01
CA ILE A 187 20.18 0.65 12.60
C ILE A 187 20.14 -0.89 12.50
N GLU A 188 21.20 -1.52 12.00
CA GLU A 188 21.41 -2.97 11.98
C GLU A 188 21.58 -3.57 13.39
#